data_680e6f51f65e33127fc678591469f489
#
_entry.id   680e6f51f65e33127fc678591469f489
#
_cell.length_a   1.000
_cell.length_b   1.000
_cell.length_c   1.000
_cell.angle_alpha   90.00
_cell.angle_beta   90.00
_cell.angle_gamma   90.00
#
_symmetry.space_group_name_H-M   'P 1'
#
loop_
_entity.id
_entity.type
_entity.pdbx_description
1 polymer ?
#
loop_
_entity_poly.entity_id
_entity_poly.type
_entity_poly.pdbx_seq_one_letter_code
_entity_poly.pdbx_strand_id
1 'polypeptide(L)'
;MSIKSDLASEIIEGISEKDLPEIKYHRFGGIDVTKIEIAKGSQERAARRPAGKYISIEAESILDPTANSDEEIAAIAAELSALLPEKGTVLAVGIGNESLAADSLGAKTVAAMCAGSFFDRRLCCLSTGVCGRTGFSPLEMINSVIEMTKPSAVILIDALAAEDISHIGKTVQITDAGICPGSGVGREKFELSSAVLKIPTIAIGMPTVISYPSPHKEKTVFVTPCDIDVTVRRAARLIALAAELAVFPALGLESLKELSY
;
A
#
# COMPACT_ATOMS: atom_id res chain seq x y z
N MET A 1 10.71 -19.68 13.68
CA MET A 1 10.27 -19.48 12.29
C MET A 1 9.97 -18.01 12.13
N SER A 2 10.51 -17.34 11.12
CA SER A 2 10.25 -15.90 10.93
C SER A 2 8.93 -15.79 10.15
N ILE A 3 7.94 -15.21 10.79
CA ILE A 3 6.67 -14.80 10.19
C ILE A 3 6.97 -13.82 9.05
N LYS A 4 6.39 -14.06 7.89
CA LYS A 4 6.62 -13.28 6.67
C LYS A 4 5.33 -12.64 6.15
N SER A 5 4.57 -12.02 7.06
CA SER A 5 3.44 -11.17 6.69
C SER A 5 3.87 -9.71 6.58
N ASP A 6 3.26 -8.95 5.69
CA ASP A 6 3.38 -7.51 5.59
C ASP A 6 2.20 -6.80 6.28
N LEU A 7 1.16 -7.52 6.70
CA LEU A 7 0.02 -6.97 7.43
C LEU A 7 0.31 -6.80 8.92
N ALA A 8 0.04 -5.62 9.45
CA ALA A 8 0.17 -5.36 10.89
C ALA A 8 -0.86 -6.13 11.71
N SER A 9 -2.06 -6.35 11.20
CA SER A 9 -3.14 -7.10 11.85
C SER A 9 -2.76 -8.54 12.20
N GLU A 10 -2.03 -9.24 11.31
CA GLU A 10 -1.60 -10.63 11.52
C GLU A 10 -0.50 -10.77 12.57
N ILE A 11 0.27 -9.71 12.83
CA ILE A 11 1.44 -9.77 13.70
C ILE A 11 1.04 -9.61 15.18
N ILE A 12 -0.07 -8.94 15.43
CA ILE A 12 -0.51 -8.58 16.79
C ILE A 12 -0.92 -9.79 17.62
N GLU A 13 -1.44 -10.83 17.00
CA GLU A 13 -1.96 -12.03 17.68
C GLU A 13 -0.91 -12.76 18.54
N GLY A 14 0.39 -12.52 18.32
CA GLY A 14 1.50 -13.13 19.06
C GLY A 14 2.19 -12.21 20.08
N ILE A 15 1.72 -10.97 20.26
CA ILE A 15 2.37 -9.97 21.12
C ILE A 15 1.85 -10.08 22.56
N SER A 16 2.76 -9.96 23.55
CA SER A 16 2.38 -9.94 24.97
C SER A 16 1.59 -8.67 25.32
N GLU A 17 0.64 -8.75 26.26
CA GLU A 17 -0.22 -7.63 26.67
C GLU A 17 0.54 -6.33 26.99
N LYS A 18 1.72 -6.43 27.62
CA LYS A 18 2.55 -5.26 27.98
C LYS A 18 3.15 -4.51 26.80
N ASP A 19 3.30 -5.18 25.65
CA ASP A 19 3.90 -4.64 24.43
C ASP A 19 2.86 -4.50 23.31
N LEU A 20 1.59 -4.79 23.61
CA LEU A 20 0.50 -4.70 22.64
C LEU A 20 0.31 -3.24 22.19
N PRO A 21 0.31 -2.96 20.88
CA PRO A 21 0.02 -1.63 20.37
C PRO A 21 -1.45 -1.24 20.59
N GLU A 22 -1.74 0.05 20.51
CA GLU A 22 -3.12 0.53 20.54
C GLU A 22 -3.85 0.11 19.27
N ILE A 23 -5.01 -0.55 19.45
CA ILE A 23 -5.85 -1.01 18.34
C ILE A 23 -7.21 -0.31 18.46
N LYS A 24 -7.64 0.33 17.35
CA LYS A 24 -8.93 0.99 17.24
C LYS A 24 -9.70 0.38 16.08
N TYR A 25 -10.92 -0.04 16.37
CA TYR A 25 -11.88 -0.52 15.36
C TYR A 25 -12.93 0.56 15.16
N HIS A 26 -13.20 0.92 13.92
CA HIS A 26 -14.32 1.80 13.59
C HIS A 26 -14.91 1.41 12.24
N ARG A 27 -16.10 1.95 11.93
CA ARG A 27 -16.72 1.82 10.62
C ARG A 27 -16.79 3.15 9.92
N PHE A 28 -16.43 3.15 8.66
CA PHE A 28 -16.66 4.26 7.75
C PHE A 28 -17.79 3.86 6.79
N GLY A 29 -19.01 4.42 6.97
CA GLY A 29 -20.17 3.85 6.31
C GLY A 29 -20.37 2.39 6.72
N GLY A 30 -20.43 1.49 5.74
CA GLY A 30 -20.50 0.04 5.96
C GLY A 30 -19.14 -0.66 6.09
N ILE A 31 -18.01 0.05 5.90
CA ILE A 31 -16.68 -0.52 5.74
C ILE A 31 -15.96 -0.62 7.09
N ASP A 32 -15.43 -1.80 7.40
CA ASP A 32 -14.65 -2.03 8.60
C ASP A 32 -13.21 -1.50 8.43
N VAL A 33 -12.77 -0.68 9.38
CA VAL A 33 -11.44 -0.06 9.43
C VAL A 33 -10.78 -0.38 10.76
N THR A 34 -9.60 -0.98 10.70
CA THR A 34 -8.76 -1.28 11.86
C THR A 34 -7.53 -0.39 11.84
N LYS A 35 -7.31 0.36 12.92
CA LYS A 35 -6.13 1.22 13.11
C LYS A 35 -5.25 0.67 14.22
N ILE A 36 -3.97 0.52 13.94
CA ILE A 36 -2.96 0.03 14.86
C ILE A 36 -1.87 1.09 14.93
N GLU A 37 -1.53 1.53 16.13
CA GLU A 37 -0.45 2.49 16.34
C GLU A 37 0.68 1.84 17.12
N ILE A 38 1.81 1.61 16.46
CA ILE A 38 3.02 1.01 17.04
C ILE A 38 3.93 2.13 17.55
N ALA A 39 4.15 2.17 18.86
CA ALA A 39 5.07 3.11 19.47
C ALA A 39 6.53 2.64 19.34
N LYS A 40 7.46 3.59 19.32
CA LYS A 40 8.90 3.29 19.32
C LYS A 40 9.30 2.49 20.56
N GLY A 41 10.29 1.62 20.40
CA GLY A 41 10.91 0.90 21.50
C GLY A 41 10.41 -0.53 21.67
N SER A 42 9.69 -0.88 22.75
CA SER A 42 9.31 -2.26 23.04
C SER A 42 8.28 -2.80 22.05
N GLN A 43 7.27 -2.00 21.70
CA GLN A 43 6.23 -2.38 20.74
C GLN A 43 6.80 -2.62 19.34
N GLU A 44 7.69 -1.74 18.86
CA GLU A 44 8.38 -1.87 17.59
C GLU A 44 9.20 -3.17 17.52
N ARG A 45 9.91 -3.51 18.61
CA ARG A 45 10.65 -4.77 18.70
C ARG A 45 9.74 -6.00 18.78
N ALA A 46 8.66 -5.91 19.54
CA ALA A 46 7.69 -7.00 19.70
C ALA A 46 6.95 -7.28 18.40
N ALA A 47 6.47 -6.23 17.73
CA ALA A 47 5.80 -6.31 16.44
C ALA A 47 6.76 -6.61 15.28
N ARG A 48 8.07 -6.42 15.45
CA ARG A 48 9.06 -6.50 14.36
C ARG A 48 8.69 -5.63 13.16
N ARG A 49 8.07 -4.48 13.45
CA ARG A 49 7.61 -3.48 12.48
C ARG A 49 8.06 -2.10 12.94
N PRO A 50 8.39 -1.21 12.01
CA PRO A 50 8.68 0.18 12.36
C PRO A 50 7.53 0.83 13.13
N ALA A 51 7.87 1.77 14.01
CA ALA A 51 6.88 2.59 14.69
C ALA A 51 6.12 3.44 13.67
N GLY A 52 4.82 3.58 13.87
CA GLY A 52 3.93 4.33 13.00
C GLY A 52 2.50 3.79 13.05
N LYS A 53 1.68 4.35 12.17
CA LYS A 53 0.27 4.00 12.02
C LYS A 53 0.10 2.97 10.92
N TYR A 54 -0.69 1.96 11.18
CA TYR A 54 -1.10 0.93 10.23
C TYR A 54 -2.62 0.89 10.21
N ILE A 55 -3.20 1.06 9.04
CA ILE A 55 -4.64 1.16 8.84
C ILE A 55 -5.02 0.08 7.84
N SER A 56 -5.85 -0.88 8.28
CA SER A 56 -6.38 -1.95 7.43
C SER A 56 -7.84 -1.68 7.13
N ILE A 57 -8.22 -1.77 5.87
CA ILE A 57 -9.56 -1.51 5.35
C ILE A 57 -9.98 -2.73 4.54
N GLU A 58 -11.15 -3.29 4.86
CA GLU A 58 -11.69 -4.40 4.11
C GLU A 58 -12.42 -3.89 2.87
N ALA A 59 -11.97 -4.31 1.68
CA ALA A 59 -12.45 -3.91 0.36
C ALA A 59 -12.98 -5.14 -0.40
N GLU A 60 -14.13 -5.64 0.01
CA GLU A 60 -14.77 -6.85 -0.52
C GLU A 60 -15.13 -6.74 -2.01
N SER A 61 -15.39 -5.53 -2.51
CA SER A 61 -15.72 -5.29 -3.92
C SER A 61 -14.60 -5.67 -4.89
N ILE A 62 -13.36 -5.76 -4.41
CA ILE A 62 -12.23 -6.22 -5.22
C ILE A 62 -12.48 -7.66 -5.71
N LEU A 63 -13.05 -8.51 -4.86
CA LEU A 63 -13.36 -9.91 -5.19
C LEU A 63 -14.73 -10.05 -5.86
N ASP A 64 -15.70 -9.18 -5.55
CA ASP A 64 -17.04 -9.17 -6.13
C ASP A 64 -17.20 -8.04 -7.18
N PRO A 65 -17.23 -8.37 -8.49
CA PRO A 65 -17.38 -7.37 -9.56
C PRO A 65 -18.75 -6.71 -9.60
N THR A 66 -19.73 -7.23 -8.86
CA THR A 66 -21.09 -6.70 -8.81
C THR A 66 -21.32 -5.75 -7.64
N ALA A 67 -20.41 -5.74 -6.66
CA ALA A 67 -20.48 -4.86 -5.51
C ALA A 67 -20.11 -3.41 -5.89
N ASN A 68 -20.77 -2.45 -5.24
CA ASN A 68 -20.39 -1.04 -5.36
C ASN A 68 -19.18 -0.75 -4.48
N SER A 69 -18.13 -0.20 -5.06
CA SER A 69 -16.87 0.12 -4.38
C SER A 69 -16.80 1.56 -3.83
N ASP A 70 -17.83 2.36 -3.95
CA ASP A 70 -17.78 3.79 -3.65
C ASP A 70 -17.48 4.08 -2.16
N GLU A 71 -18.07 3.31 -1.25
CA GLU A 71 -17.81 3.45 0.19
C GLU A 71 -16.38 3.02 0.55
N GLU A 72 -15.86 1.98 -0.09
CA GLU A 72 -14.48 1.50 0.10
C GLU A 72 -13.48 2.54 -0.43
N ILE A 73 -13.72 3.09 -1.61
CA ILE A 73 -12.91 4.17 -2.19
C ILE A 73 -12.90 5.38 -1.26
N ALA A 74 -14.08 5.78 -0.75
CA ALA A 74 -14.21 6.91 0.16
C ALA A 74 -13.51 6.66 1.50
N ALA A 75 -13.60 5.45 2.06
CA ALA A 75 -12.91 5.07 3.29
C ALA A 75 -11.39 5.14 3.13
N ILE A 76 -10.84 4.54 2.07
CA ILE A 76 -9.41 4.58 1.76
C ILE A 76 -8.95 6.03 1.52
N ALA A 77 -9.71 6.80 0.76
CA ALA A 77 -9.41 8.20 0.47
C ALA A 77 -9.38 9.07 1.73
N ALA A 78 -10.32 8.86 2.66
CA ALA A 78 -10.37 9.58 3.93
C ALA A 78 -9.13 9.31 4.78
N GLU A 79 -8.71 8.04 4.89
CA GLU A 79 -7.52 7.67 5.65
C GLU A 79 -6.22 8.17 4.99
N LEU A 80 -6.11 8.12 3.68
CA LEU A 80 -4.98 8.70 2.94
C LEU A 80 -4.95 10.23 3.11
N SER A 81 -6.08 10.90 2.96
CA SER A 81 -6.17 12.37 3.09
C SER A 81 -5.75 12.85 4.48
N ALA A 82 -6.07 12.09 5.53
CA ALA A 82 -5.65 12.40 6.90
C ALA A 82 -4.13 12.34 7.12
N LEU A 83 -3.39 11.67 6.24
CA LEU A 83 -1.93 11.54 6.29
C LEU A 83 -1.22 12.46 5.28
N LEU A 84 -1.93 12.99 4.30
CA LEU A 84 -1.38 13.84 3.24
C LEU A 84 -1.37 15.33 3.64
N PRO A 85 -0.40 16.11 3.19
CA PRO A 85 -0.45 17.58 3.28
C PRO A 85 -1.66 18.14 2.52
N GLU A 86 -2.19 19.27 2.97
CA GLU A 86 -3.35 19.90 2.33
C GLU A 86 -3.07 20.43 0.92
N LYS A 87 -1.83 20.80 0.62
CA LYS A 87 -1.43 21.47 -0.63
C LYS A 87 -0.13 20.92 -1.20
N GLY A 88 0.12 21.22 -2.46
CA GLY A 88 1.38 20.93 -3.13
C GLY A 88 1.33 19.70 -4.03
N THR A 89 2.49 19.23 -4.42
CA THR A 89 2.63 18.07 -5.30
C THR A 89 2.68 16.78 -4.50
N VAL A 90 1.88 15.80 -4.87
CA VAL A 90 1.97 14.42 -4.38
C VAL A 90 2.60 13.57 -5.48
N LEU A 91 3.61 12.78 -5.14
CA LEU A 91 4.22 11.80 -6.03
C LEU A 91 3.71 10.40 -5.69
N ALA A 92 2.89 9.82 -6.54
CA ALA A 92 2.48 8.42 -6.46
C ALA A 92 3.53 7.53 -7.15
N VAL A 93 4.02 6.53 -6.43
CA VAL A 93 5.07 5.63 -6.90
C VAL A 93 4.59 4.20 -6.85
N GLY A 94 4.42 3.58 -8.00
CA GLY A 94 4.13 2.15 -8.16
C GLY A 94 5.41 1.32 -8.15
N ILE A 95 5.52 0.40 -7.20
CA ILE A 95 6.65 -0.50 -7.02
C ILE A 95 6.25 -1.90 -7.51
N GLY A 96 7.23 -2.72 -7.85
CA GLY A 96 7.03 -4.11 -8.25
C GLY A 96 7.22 -4.36 -9.74
N ASN A 97 7.05 -5.61 -10.13
CA ASN A 97 7.28 -6.10 -11.49
C ASN A 97 5.96 -6.17 -12.28
N GLU A 98 5.75 -5.25 -13.18
CA GLU A 98 4.55 -5.20 -14.04
C GLU A 98 4.26 -6.50 -14.79
N SER A 99 5.31 -7.26 -15.14
CA SER A 99 5.18 -8.53 -15.88
C SER A 99 4.82 -9.72 -15.01
N LEU A 100 4.78 -9.58 -13.70
CA LEU A 100 4.41 -10.63 -12.75
C LEU A 100 3.09 -10.23 -12.08
N ALA A 101 2.01 -10.92 -12.40
CA ALA A 101 0.66 -10.55 -11.97
C ALA A 101 0.57 -10.23 -10.47
N ALA A 102 1.11 -11.10 -9.61
CA ALA A 102 1.09 -10.91 -8.16
C ALA A 102 1.97 -9.74 -7.66
N ASP A 103 2.91 -9.24 -8.47
CA ASP A 103 3.83 -8.15 -8.12
C ASP A 103 3.55 -6.86 -8.93
N SER A 104 2.42 -6.81 -9.65
CA SER A 104 2.10 -5.73 -10.59
C SER A 104 1.17 -4.66 -10.01
N LEU A 105 0.76 -4.77 -8.74
CA LEU A 105 -0.22 -3.86 -8.12
C LEU A 105 0.20 -2.40 -8.24
N GLY A 106 1.42 -2.07 -7.81
CA GLY A 106 1.90 -0.69 -7.84
C GLY A 106 1.97 -0.11 -9.24
N ALA A 107 2.55 -0.85 -10.19
CA ALA A 107 2.65 -0.41 -11.58
C ALA A 107 1.28 -0.20 -12.23
N LYS A 108 0.33 -1.14 -12.01
CA LYS A 108 -1.04 -1.02 -12.54
C LYS A 108 -1.82 0.11 -11.89
N THR A 109 -1.61 0.37 -10.59
CA THR A 109 -2.29 1.46 -9.89
C THR A 109 -1.86 2.81 -10.47
N VAL A 110 -0.57 3.08 -10.60
CA VAL A 110 -0.12 4.36 -11.16
C VAL A 110 -0.45 4.51 -12.66
N ALA A 111 -0.54 3.40 -13.39
CA ALA A 111 -1.00 3.42 -14.78
C ALA A 111 -2.51 3.72 -14.91
N ALA A 112 -3.30 3.42 -13.87
CA ALA A 112 -4.73 3.73 -13.82
C ALA A 112 -5.01 5.15 -13.31
N MET A 113 -4.02 5.86 -12.74
CA MET A 113 -4.18 7.21 -12.23
C MET A 113 -4.14 8.26 -13.33
N CYS A 114 -4.95 9.29 -13.19
CA CYS A 114 -4.93 10.50 -14.00
C CYS A 114 -3.96 11.52 -13.38
N ALA A 115 -2.72 11.53 -13.83
CA ALA A 115 -1.74 12.52 -13.41
C ALA A 115 -2.15 13.91 -13.92
N GLY A 116 -2.02 14.94 -13.07
CA GLY A 116 -2.43 16.27 -13.46
C GLY A 116 -2.33 17.31 -12.35
N SER A 117 -2.81 18.51 -12.64
CA SER A 117 -2.88 19.60 -11.70
C SER A 117 -4.31 20.13 -11.65
N PHE A 118 -4.91 20.10 -10.46
CA PHE A 118 -6.22 20.66 -10.21
C PHE A 118 -6.15 21.55 -8.97
N PHE A 119 -6.64 22.76 -9.10
CA PHE A 119 -6.56 23.78 -8.06
C PHE A 119 -5.10 24.02 -7.61
N ASP A 120 -4.83 23.93 -6.31
CA ASP A 120 -3.50 24.12 -5.70
C ASP A 120 -2.78 22.78 -5.40
N ARG A 121 -3.26 21.70 -5.99
CA ARG A 121 -2.69 20.35 -5.88
C ARG A 121 -2.24 19.80 -7.23
N ARG A 122 -1.20 18.98 -7.19
CA ARG A 122 -0.67 18.26 -8.35
C ARG A 122 -0.40 16.80 -7.99
N LEU A 123 -0.78 15.90 -8.87
CA LEU A 123 -0.42 14.48 -8.80
C LEU A 123 0.57 14.15 -9.91
N CYS A 124 1.71 13.59 -9.53
CA CYS A 124 2.69 13.00 -10.43
C CYS A 124 2.72 11.49 -10.19
N CYS A 125 2.88 10.69 -11.25
CA CYS A 125 2.92 9.25 -11.19
C CYS A 125 4.26 8.71 -11.71
N LEU A 126 4.81 7.70 -11.03
CA LEU A 126 6.05 7.01 -11.39
C LEU A 126 5.88 5.51 -11.19
N SER A 127 6.16 4.69 -12.21
CA SER A 127 6.39 3.26 -12.05
C SER A 127 7.89 2.98 -12.05
N THR A 128 8.42 2.39 -10.97
CA THR A 128 9.87 2.14 -10.87
C THR A 128 10.29 0.84 -11.55
N GLY A 129 9.37 -0.12 -11.67
CA GLY A 129 9.75 -1.48 -12.01
C GLY A 129 10.66 -2.12 -10.96
N VAL A 130 11.40 -3.11 -11.36
CA VAL A 130 12.38 -3.83 -10.52
C VAL A 130 13.79 -3.70 -11.09
N CYS A 131 14.79 -3.62 -10.20
CA CYS A 131 16.19 -3.42 -10.57
C CYS A 131 16.68 -4.42 -11.65
N GLY A 132 16.26 -5.68 -11.57
CA GLY A 132 16.65 -6.72 -12.54
C GLY A 132 16.15 -6.46 -13.98
N ARG A 133 15.24 -5.51 -14.19
CA ARG A 133 14.74 -5.11 -15.52
C ARG A 133 15.23 -3.73 -15.95
N THR A 134 15.29 -2.80 -15.02
CA THR A 134 15.60 -1.38 -15.31
C THR A 134 17.09 -1.07 -15.18
N GLY A 135 17.83 -1.86 -14.40
CA GLY A 135 19.22 -1.57 -14.03
C GLY A 135 19.37 -0.52 -12.93
N PHE A 136 18.27 0.12 -12.50
CA PHE A 136 18.24 1.12 -11.44
C PHE A 136 17.51 0.57 -10.22
N SER A 137 17.95 0.96 -9.01
CA SER A 137 17.16 0.68 -7.82
C SER A 137 15.92 1.59 -7.77
N PRO A 138 14.78 1.13 -7.22
CA PRO A 138 13.63 2.00 -7.02
C PRO A 138 13.96 3.26 -6.22
N LEU A 139 14.84 3.17 -5.22
CA LEU A 139 15.27 4.30 -4.41
C LEU A 139 15.99 5.38 -5.24
N GLU A 140 16.88 4.99 -6.16
CA GLU A 140 17.58 5.93 -7.05
C GLU A 140 16.59 6.66 -7.97
N MET A 141 15.64 5.92 -8.56
CA MET A 141 14.61 6.49 -9.43
C MET A 141 13.72 7.48 -8.64
N ILE A 142 13.26 7.08 -7.46
CA ILE A 142 12.41 7.92 -6.60
C ILE A 142 13.15 9.21 -6.21
N ASN A 143 14.39 9.13 -5.75
CA ASN A 143 15.18 10.30 -5.37
C ASN A 143 15.36 11.27 -6.54
N SER A 144 15.66 10.77 -7.75
CA SER A 144 15.81 11.60 -8.94
C SER A 144 14.51 12.36 -9.28
N VAL A 145 13.34 11.69 -9.14
CA VAL A 145 12.05 12.32 -9.40
C VAL A 145 11.67 13.28 -8.25
N ILE A 146 12.02 12.98 -7.01
CA ILE A 146 11.85 13.89 -5.86
C ILE A 146 12.64 15.21 -6.09
N GLU A 147 13.88 15.12 -6.53
CA GLU A 147 14.71 16.30 -6.83
C GLU A 147 14.10 17.16 -7.94
N MET A 148 13.54 16.53 -8.96
CA MET A 148 12.91 17.20 -10.10
C MET A 148 11.55 17.83 -9.74
N THR A 149 10.69 17.11 -9.00
CA THR A 149 9.29 17.51 -8.78
C THR A 149 9.06 18.22 -7.46
N LYS A 150 9.98 18.07 -6.49
CA LYS A 150 9.92 18.61 -5.12
C LYS A 150 8.55 18.40 -4.48
N PRO A 151 8.11 17.15 -4.35
CA PRO A 151 6.78 16.86 -3.85
C PRO A 151 6.67 17.17 -2.36
N SER A 152 5.45 17.48 -1.92
CA SER A 152 5.12 17.67 -0.50
C SER A 152 4.88 16.34 0.23
N ALA A 153 4.56 15.29 -0.50
CA ALA A 153 4.44 13.92 0.01
C ALA A 153 4.67 12.88 -1.10
N VAL A 154 4.99 11.66 -0.69
CA VAL A 154 5.11 10.48 -1.56
C VAL A 154 4.10 9.43 -1.11
N ILE A 155 3.34 8.87 -2.05
CA ILE A 155 2.52 7.68 -1.85
C ILE A 155 3.23 6.50 -2.53
N LEU A 156 3.66 5.52 -1.76
CA LEU A 156 4.25 4.27 -2.26
C LEU A 156 3.16 3.22 -2.41
N ILE A 157 3.10 2.54 -3.54
CA ILE A 157 2.09 1.53 -3.82
C ILE A 157 2.80 0.22 -4.13
N ASP A 158 2.54 -0.83 -3.35
CA ASP A 158 3.23 -2.12 -3.46
C ASP A 158 2.29 -3.30 -3.20
N ALA A 159 2.65 -4.45 -3.74
CA ALA A 159 2.00 -5.73 -3.45
C ALA A 159 2.56 -6.29 -2.13
N LEU A 160 1.67 -6.74 -1.24
CA LEU A 160 2.02 -7.24 0.08
C LEU A 160 1.97 -8.77 0.11
N ALA A 161 2.61 -9.35 1.14
CA ALA A 161 2.46 -10.75 1.52
C ALA A 161 1.61 -10.86 2.80
N ALA A 162 0.74 -11.86 2.86
CA ALA A 162 -0.01 -12.24 4.06
C ALA A 162 0.32 -13.67 4.50
N GLU A 163 -0.08 -14.04 5.71
CA GLU A 163 -0.05 -15.41 6.21
C GLU A 163 -1.42 -16.08 6.06
N ASP A 164 -2.50 -15.31 6.24
CA ASP A 164 -3.86 -15.80 6.11
C ASP A 164 -4.42 -15.49 4.70
N ILE A 165 -4.98 -16.53 4.08
CA ILE A 165 -5.60 -16.42 2.77
C ILE A 165 -6.82 -15.49 2.77
N SER A 166 -7.47 -15.29 3.92
CA SER A 166 -8.63 -14.42 4.05
C SER A 166 -8.34 -12.95 3.75
N HIS A 167 -7.09 -12.54 3.79
CA HIS A 167 -6.67 -11.17 3.46
C HIS A 167 -6.31 -10.96 1.99
N ILE A 168 -6.10 -12.05 1.25
CA ILE A 168 -5.70 -11.96 -0.16
C ILE A 168 -6.79 -11.29 -0.98
N GLY A 169 -6.41 -10.24 -1.67
CA GLY A 169 -7.27 -9.56 -2.65
C GLY A 169 -8.36 -8.68 -2.05
N LYS A 170 -8.43 -8.50 -0.72
CA LYS A 170 -9.47 -7.66 -0.10
C LYS A 170 -8.99 -6.72 1.00
N THR A 171 -7.93 -7.03 1.71
CA THR A 171 -7.43 -6.15 2.76
C THR A 171 -6.48 -5.11 2.19
N VAL A 172 -6.87 -3.84 2.19
CA VAL A 172 -5.99 -2.73 1.82
C VAL A 172 -5.34 -2.18 3.09
N GLN A 173 -4.01 -2.14 3.14
CA GLN A 173 -3.26 -1.56 4.25
C GLN A 173 -2.61 -0.24 3.85
N ILE A 174 -2.77 0.78 4.70
CA ILE A 174 -2.12 2.09 4.61
C ILE A 174 -1.19 2.23 5.82
N THR A 175 0.00 2.81 5.63
CA THR A 175 0.93 3.09 6.73
C THR A 175 1.79 4.32 6.47
N ASP A 176 2.14 5.05 7.52
CA ASP A 176 3.15 6.13 7.52
C ASP A 176 4.54 5.65 8.01
N ALA A 177 4.64 4.38 8.40
CA ALA A 177 5.89 3.77 8.86
C ALA A 177 6.91 3.49 7.74
N GLY A 178 6.49 3.60 6.47
CA GLY A 178 7.28 3.19 5.31
C GLY A 178 7.18 1.70 5.01
N ILE A 179 7.88 1.27 3.96
CA ILE A 179 7.92 -0.13 3.51
C ILE A 179 9.35 -0.55 3.18
N CYS A 180 9.57 -1.87 3.19
CA CYS A 180 10.76 -2.50 2.66
C CYS A 180 10.34 -3.42 1.50
N PRO A 181 10.27 -2.92 0.26
CA PRO A 181 9.84 -3.71 -0.88
C PRO A 181 10.60 -5.02 -1.02
N GLY A 182 9.87 -6.11 -1.27
CA GLY A 182 10.46 -7.44 -1.37
C GLY A 182 10.86 -8.10 -0.04
N SER A 183 10.58 -7.47 1.11
CA SER A 183 10.87 -8.04 2.43
C SER A 183 10.14 -9.38 2.66
N GLY A 184 8.88 -9.45 2.24
CA GLY A 184 8.08 -10.68 2.31
C GLY A 184 8.64 -11.83 1.48
N VAL A 185 9.37 -11.56 0.40
CA VAL A 185 9.93 -12.55 -0.52
C VAL A 185 11.45 -12.77 -0.37
N GLY A 186 12.08 -12.19 0.66
CA GLY A 186 13.49 -12.43 1.02
C GLY A 186 14.53 -11.84 0.07
N ARG A 187 14.16 -10.80 -0.70
CA ARG A 187 15.08 -10.03 -1.56
C ARG A 187 15.79 -8.92 -0.80
N GLU A 188 16.76 -8.26 -1.44
CA GLU A 188 17.51 -7.15 -0.85
C GLU A 188 16.57 -6.10 -0.26
N LYS A 189 16.83 -5.77 1.01
CA LYS A 189 15.99 -4.85 1.79
C LYS A 189 16.53 -3.44 1.61
N PHE A 190 15.83 -2.61 0.88
CA PHE A 190 15.97 -1.17 0.98
C PHE A 190 14.69 -0.60 1.59
N GLU A 191 14.87 0.28 2.54
CA GLU A 191 13.76 0.95 3.23
C GLU A 191 13.33 2.16 2.40
N LEU A 192 12.03 2.31 2.24
CA LEU A 192 11.38 3.50 1.72
C LEU A 192 10.49 4.08 2.81
N SER A 193 10.98 5.11 3.46
CA SER A 193 10.29 5.77 4.58
C SER A 193 10.53 7.27 4.55
N SER A 194 9.77 8.02 5.33
CA SER A 194 9.97 9.46 5.53
C SER A 194 11.38 9.79 6.05
N ALA A 195 11.99 8.87 6.81
CA ALA A 195 13.36 9.04 7.31
C ALA A 195 14.39 8.93 6.20
N VAL A 196 14.21 8.06 5.22
CA VAL A 196 15.11 7.84 4.09
C VAL A 196 14.90 8.89 3.00
N LEU A 197 13.63 9.11 2.58
CA LEU A 197 13.30 10.01 1.48
C LEU A 197 13.31 11.50 1.90
N LYS A 198 13.33 11.80 3.21
CA LYS A 198 13.28 13.16 3.80
C LYS A 198 12.02 13.95 3.43
N ILE A 199 10.94 13.25 3.11
CA ILE A 199 9.64 13.79 2.73
C ILE A 199 8.58 12.92 3.39
N PRO A 200 7.41 13.45 3.81
CA PRO A 200 6.29 12.66 4.26
C PRO A 200 5.99 11.53 3.27
N THR A 201 6.03 10.29 3.74
CA THR A 201 5.90 9.11 2.90
C THR A 201 4.83 8.21 3.50
N ILE A 202 3.83 7.91 2.70
CA ILE A 202 2.72 7.01 3.02
C ILE A 202 2.84 5.80 2.09
N ALA A 203 2.66 4.61 2.61
CA ALA A 203 2.56 3.42 1.79
C ALA A 203 1.13 2.87 1.81
N ILE A 204 0.68 2.35 0.68
CA ILE A 204 -0.58 1.64 0.52
C ILE A 204 -0.32 0.37 -0.29
N GLY A 205 -0.95 -0.72 0.12
CA GLY A 205 -0.82 -1.98 -0.60
C GLY A 205 -1.92 -2.97 -0.23
N MET A 206 -1.92 -4.10 -0.94
CA MET A 206 -2.86 -5.19 -0.76
C MET A 206 -2.11 -6.52 -0.87
N PRO A 207 -2.41 -7.52 -0.02
CA PRO A 207 -1.84 -8.85 -0.15
C PRO A 207 -2.24 -9.53 -1.46
N THR A 208 -1.24 -10.00 -2.17
CA THR A 208 -1.39 -10.73 -3.44
C THR A 208 -0.82 -12.15 -3.37
N VAL A 209 -0.03 -12.43 -2.34
CA VAL A 209 0.61 -13.72 -2.11
C VAL A 209 0.52 -14.11 -0.64
N ILE A 210 0.44 -15.42 -0.37
CA ILE A 210 0.65 -15.99 0.97
C ILE A 210 2.04 -16.59 1.05
N SER A 211 2.69 -16.38 2.20
CA SER A 211 3.95 -17.04 2.51
C SER A 211 3.68 -18.39 3.19
N TYR A 212 4.09 -19.48 2.56
CA TYR A 212 3.91 -20.82 3.09
C TYR A 212 5.25 -21.47 3.46
N PRO A 213 5.35 -22.10 4.66
CA PRO A 213 6.57 -22.81 5.03
C PRO A 213 6.80 -23.98 4.06
N SER A 214 7.93 -24.00 3.37
CA SER A 214 8.27 -25.15 2.53
C SER A 214 8.61 -26.39 3.40
N PRO A 215 8.22 -27.60 2.97
CA PRO A 215 8.70 -28.85 3.57
C PRO A 215 10.23 -28.97 3.56
N HIS A 216 10.87 -28.32 2.60
CA HIS A 216 12.33 -28.20 2.53
C HIS A 216 12.76 -26.93 3.29
N LYS A 217 13.31 -27.10 4.48
CA LYS A 217 13.58 -26.10 5.53
C LYS A 217 14.27 -24.79 5.12
N GLU A 218 14.73 -24.65 3.89
CA GLU A 218 15.52 -23.51 3.41
C GLU A 218 14.77 -22.55 2.47
N LYS A 219 13.55 -22.86 2.06
CA LYS A 219 12.80 -22.05 1.09
C LYS A 219 11.40 -21.71 1.57
N THR A 220 11.03 -20.45 1.51
CA THR A 220 9.61 -20.04 1.59
C THR A 220 8.98 -20.19 0.22
N VAL A 221 7.79 -20.77 0.17
CA VAL A 221 6.97 -20.85 -1.04
C VAL A 221 5.93 -19.75 -0.97
N PHE A 222 5.75 -19.02 -2.06
CA PHE A 222 4.69 -18.03 -2.20
C PHE A 222 3.60 -18.60 -3.09
N VAL A 223 2.37 -18.51 -2.61
CA VAL A 223 1.18 -19.01 -3.30
C VAL A 223 0.28 -17.82 -3.60
N THR A 224 -0.28 -17.79 -4.78
CA THR A 224 -1.21 -16.75 -5.23
C THR A 224 -2.43 -17.42 -5.88
N PRO A 225 -3.64 -16.83 -5.78
CA PRO A 225 -4.81 -17.30 -6.51
C PRO A 225 -4.58 -17.34 -8.03
N CYS A 226 -5.24 -18.26 -8.71
CA CYS A 226 -5.08 -18.41 -10.17
C CYS A 226 -5.59 -17.21 -10.97
N ASP A 227 -6.52 -16.45 -10.42
CA ASP A 227 -7.16 -15.26 -10.99
C ASP A 227 -6.58 -13.93 -10.43
N ILE A 228 -5.39 -13.97 -9.82
CA ILE A 228 -4.76 -12.81 -9.19
C ILE A 228 -4.59 -11.62 -10.13
N ASP A 229 -4.44 -11.85 -11.43
CA ASP A 229 -4.33 -10.79 -12.44
C ASP A 229 -5.61 -9.95 -12.56
N VAL A 230 -6.78 -10.57 -12.37
CA VAL A 230 -8.08 -9.89 -12.33
C VAL A 230 -8.23 -9.13 -11.02
N THR A 231 -7.92 -9.78 -9.90
CA THR A 231 -7.97 -9.20 -8.56
C THR A 231 -7.06 -7.97 -8.46
N VAL A 232 -5.81 -8.07 -8.90
CA VAL A 232 -4.86 -6.95 -8.90
C VAL A 232 -5.33 -5.80 -9.80
N ARG A 233 -5.94 -6.09 -10.94
CA ARG A 233 -6.48 -5.05 -11.83
C ARG A 233 -7.60 -4.25 -11.18
N ARG A 234 -8.51 -4.93 -10.47
CA ARG A 234 -9.61 -4.29 -9.72
C ARG A 234 -9.08 -3.47 -8.55
N ALA A 235 -8.19 -4.06 -7.74
CA ALA A 235 -7.55 -3.38 -6.64
C ALA A 235 -6.77 -2.14 -7.10
N ALA A 236 -6.03 -2.24 -8.21
CA ALA A 236 -5.29 -1.13 -8.79
C ALA A 236 -6.21 0.04 -9.14
N ARG A 237 -7.35 -0.22 -9.77
CA ARG A 237 -8.35 0.82 -10.09
C ARG A 237 -8.98 1.43 -8.84
N LEU A 238 -9.35 0.60 -7.85
CA LEU A 238 -9.92 1.06 -6.60
C LEU A 238 -8.94 1.95 -5.82
N ILE A 239 -7.68 1.51 -5.68
CA ILE A 239 -6.62 2.27 -4.99
C ILE A 239 -6.27 3.54 -5.77
N ALA A 240 -6.27 3.52 -7.10
CA ALA A 240 -6.04 4.70 -7.94
C ALA A 240 -7.10 5.78 -7.67
N LEU A 241 -8.38 5.42 -7.76
CA LEU A 241 -9.49 6.35 -7.50
C LEU A 241 -9.47 6.88 -6.05
N ALA A 242 -9.13 6.02 -5.08
CA ALA A 242 -9.03 6.44 -3.68
C ALA A 242 -7.87 7.44 -3.46
N ALA A 243 -6.70 7.19 -4.06
CA ALA A 243 -5.57 8.09 -3.98
C ALA A 243 -5.83 9.42 -4.70
N GLU A 244 -6.47 9.39 -5.87
CA GLU A 244 -6.91 10.60 -6.59
C GLU A 244 -7.92 11.40 -5.78
N LEU A 245 -8.91 10.74 -5.18
CA LEU A 245 -9.91 11.41 -4.33
C LEU A 245 -9.24 12.03 -3.08
N ALA A 246 -8.25 11.37 -2.49
CA ALA A 246 -7.48 11.91 -1.38
C ALA A 246 -6.65 13.14 -1.79
N VAL A 247 -6.10 13.15 -3.02
CA VAL A 247 -5.32 14.27 -3.56
C VAL A 247 -6.23 15.39 -4.07
N PHE A 248 -7.35 15.08 -4.70
CA PHE A 248 -8.27 16.02 -5.34
C PHE A 248 -9.70 15.95 -4.79
N PRO A 249 -9.93 16.15 -3.49
CA PRO A 249 -11.26 15.94 -2.89
C PRO A 249 -12.34 16.86 -3.49
N ALA A 250 -11.94 18.02 -4.01
CA ALA A 250 -12.88 18.97 -4.61
C ALA A 250 -13.47 18.50 -5.95
N LEU A 251 -12.85 17.52 -6.63
CA LEU A 251 -13.40 16.95 -7.87
C LEU A 251 -14.58 16.00 -7.60
N GLY A 252 -14.57 15.34 -6.45
CA GLY A 252 -15.54 14.30 -6.14
C GLY A 252 -15.32 12.99 -6.93
N LEU A 253 -15.86 11.89 -6.39
CA LEU A 253 -15.60 10.56 -6.93
C LEU A 253 -16.17 10.38 -8.36
N GLU A 254 -17.35 10.88 -8.65
CA GLU A 254 -17.99 10.72 -9.98
C GLU A 254 -17.16 11.38 -11.09
N SER A 255 -16.67 12.61 -10.85
CA SER A 255 -15.80 13.27 -11.84
C SER A 255 -14.48 12.52 -12.06
N LEU A 256 -13.92 11.94 -10.99
CA LEU A 256 -12.70 11.13 -11.10
C LEU A 256 -12.93 9.83 -11.89
N LYS A 257 -14.07 9.18 -11.70
CA LYS A 257 -14.46 8.00 -12.50
C LYS A 257 -14.57 8.32 -14.00
N GLU A 258 -15.07 9.52 -14.33
CA GLU A 258 -15.17 9.97 -15.72
C GLU A 258 -13.80 10.28 -16.36
N LEU A 259 -12.82 10.71 -15.55
CA LEU A 259 -11.46 11.00 -16.00
C LEU A 259 -10.59 9.74 -16.14
N SER A 260 -10.92 8.69 -15.41
CA SER A 260 -10.14 7.44 -15.33
C SER A 260 -10.64 6.44 -16.39
N TYR A 261 -10.24 6.62 -17.64
CA TYR A 261 -10.54 5.68 -18.73
C TYR A 261 -9.37 4.75 -19.03
#